data_e7fe06dea783054b1b80a2598b883153
#
_entry.id   e7fe06dea783054b1b80a2598b883153
#
_cell.length_a   1.000
_cell.length_b   1.000
_cell.length_c   1.000
_cell.angle_alpha   90.00
_cell.angle_beta   90.00
_cell.angle_gamma   90.00
#
_symmetry.space_group_name_H-M   'P 1'
#
loop_
_entity.id
_entity.type
_entity.pdbx_description
1 polymer ?
#
loop_
_entity_poly.entity_id
_entity_poly.type
_entity_poly.pdbx_seq_one_letter_code
_entity_poly.pdbx_strand_id
1 'polypeptide(L)'
;GERIGQINALSVIEFPGHPRAFGEPSRISCVVHIGDGEFTDIERKAELGGNIHAKGMMIMQAFLMSELQLEQQIPFSASLTFEQSYSEVDGDSASMAELCALISALADVPVNQSIAITGSVDQFGRAQPVGGLNEKIEGFFAICQQRELTGKQGVIIPTANVRHLSLHSELVKAVEEGKFTIWAV
;
A
#
# COMPACT_ATOMS: atom_id res chain seq x y z
N GLY A 1 -13.69 10.14 0.43
CA GLY A 1 -13.54 10.71 -0.90
C GLY A 1 -12.65 9.87 -1.81
N GLU A 2 -12.40 10.36 -3.00
CA GLU A 2 -11.58 9.71 -4.00
C GLU A 2 -10.44 10.62 -4.44
N ARG A 3 -9.28 10.04 -4.78
CA ARG A 3 -8.09 10.77 -5.25
C ARG A 3 -7.38 9.97 -6.33
N ILE A 4 -6.85 10.68 -7.34
CA ILE A 4 -6.02 10.07 -8.38
C ILE A 4 -4.57 10.01 -7.91
N GLY A 5 -3.94 8.86 -8.08
CA GLY A 5 -2.53 8.66 -7.75
C GLY A 5 -2.22 8.66 -6.25
N GLN A 6 -3.23 8.57 -5.38
CA GLN A 6 -3.05 8.51 -3.94
C GLN A 6 -3.73 7.28 -3.35
N ILE A 7 -3.07 6.62 -2.41
CA ILE A 7 -3.59 5.41 -1.78
C ILE A 7 -3.10 5.33 -0.33
N ASN A 8 -3.91 4.73 0.54
CA ASN A 8 -3.49 4.43 1.90
C ASN A 8 -2.83 3.05 1.94
N ALA A 9 -1.56 3.02 2.27
CA ALA A 9 -0.82 1.81 2.61
C ALA A 9 -0.82 1.62 4.13
N LEU A 10 -0.41 0.46 4.59
CA LEU A 10 -0.32 0.14 6.01
C LEU A 10 1.11 -0.22 6.38
N SER A 11 1.58 0.32 7.49
CA SER A 11 2.89 0.03 8.05
C SER A 11 2.79 -0.33 9.53
N VAL A 12 3.84 -0.96 10.04
CA VAL A 12 3.96 -1.30 11.46
C VAL A 12 5.07 -0.43 12.05
N ILE A 13 4.77 0.20 13.19
CA ILE A 13 5.74 0.97 13.95
C ILE A 13 6.07 0.22 15.23
N GLU A 14 7.37 0.10 15.49
CA GLU A 14 7.90 -0.42 16.74
C GLU A 14 8.61 0.69 17.49
N PHE A 15 8.23 0.90 18.76
CA PHE A 15 8.91 1.85 19.63
C PHE A 15 9.90 1.12 20.55
N PRO A 16 11.16 1.58 20.66
CA PRO A 16 12.11 1.00 21.60
C PRO A 16 11.55 0.98 23.02
N GLY A 17 11.61 -0.19 23.67
CA GLY A 17 11.09 -0.37 25.01
C GLY A 17 9.57 -0.56 25.12
N HIS A 18 8.84 -0.54 24.01
CA HIS A 18 7.42 -0.81 23.99
C HIS A 18 7.14 -2.27 23.57
N PRO A 19 6.34 -3.05 24.34
CA PRO A 19 6.16 -4.48 24.04
C PRO A 19 5.26 -4.75 22.84
N ARG A 20 4.63 -3.74 22.26
CA ARG A 20 3.69 -3.90 21.15
C ARG A 20 4.08 -3.06 19.95
N ALA A 21 3.97 -3.67 18.77
CA ALA A 21 3.98 -2.96 17.52
C ALA A 21 2.59 -2.37 17.24
N PHE A 22 2.56 -1.22 16.57
CA PHE A 22 1.32 -0.54 16.18
C PHE A 22 1.25 -0.44 14.66
N GLY A 23 0.07 -0.70 14.10
CA GLY A 23 -0.21 -0.43 12.71
C GLY A 23 -0.66 1.00 12.50
N GLU A 24 -0.19 1.61 11.42
CA GLU A 24 -0.66 2.94 11.00
C GLU A 24 -0.79 3.03 9.49
N PRO A 25 -1.71 3.88 8.99
CA PRO A 25 -1.76 4.17 7.56
C PRO A 25 -0.65 5.12 7.16
N SER A 26 -0.12 4.87 5.97
CA SER A 26 0.83 5.76 5.29
C SER A 26 0.24 6.09 3.92
N ARG A 27 0.18 7.37 3.56
CA ARG A 27 -0.27 7.75 2.23
C ARG A 27 0.87 7.67 1.25
N ILE A 28 0.62 6.99 0.13
CA ILE A 28 1.53 6.95 -1.02
C ILE A 28 0.93 7.78 -2.11
N SER A 29 1.73 8.63 -2.74
CA SER A 29 1.33 9.38 -3.92
C SER A 29 2.22 9.06 -5.11
N CYS A 30 1.62 9.14 -6.29
CA CYS A 30 2.28 8.96 -7.57
C CYS A 30 1.90 10.08 -8.51
N VAL A 31 2.91 10.71 -9.10
CA VAL A 31 2.76 11.72 -10.14
C VAL A 31 3.36 11.18 -11.43
N VAL A 32 2.61 11.29 -12.52
CA VAL A 32 3.01 10.81 -13.84
C VAL A 32 3.07 11.97 -14.81
N HIS A 33 4.12 11.99 -15.62
CA HIS A 33 4.31 12.96 -16.72
C HIS A 33 4.63 12.20 -18.01
N ILE A 34 4.18 12.73 -19.15
CA ILE A 34 4.67 12.29 -20.46
C ILE A 34 6.11 12.77 -20.59
N GLY A 35 7.06 11.87 -20.81
CA GLY A 35 8.47 12.23 -20.85
C GLY A 35 9.40 11.04 -21.04
N ASP A 36 10.60 11.14 -20.52
CA ASP A 36 11.79 10.36 -20.90
C ASP A 36 11.84 8.90 -20.40
N GLY A 37 10.76 8.36 -19.89
CA GLY A 37 10.70 6.96 -19.46
C GLY A 37 11.44 6.67 -18.17
N GLU A 38 11.52 7.63 -17.27
CA GLU A 38 12.20 7.49 -15.99
C GLU A 38 11.21 7.23 -14.84
N PHE A 39 11.45 6.18 -14.06
CA PHE A 39 10.81 5.98 -12.77
C PHE A 39 11.69 6.58 -11.67
N THR A 40 11.09 7.45 -10.85
CA THR A 40 11.76 8.01 -9.68
C THR A 40 11.12 7.46 -8.41
N ASP A 41 11.89 6.68 -7.67
CA ASP A 41 11.60 6.32 -6.29
C ASP A 41 12.22 7.40 -5.39
N ILE A 42 11.39 8.30 -4.88
CA ILE A 42 11.86 9.43 -4.06
C ILE A 42 12.49 8.95 -2.76
N GLU A 43 11.98 7.87 -2.16
CA GLU A 43 12.53 7.30 -0.92
C GLU A 43 13.97 6.82 -1.13
N ARG A 44 14.25 6.19 -2.25
CA ARG A 44 15.60 5.73 -2.60
C ARG A 44 16.54 6.88 -2.94
N LYS A 45 16.08 7.86 -3.74
CA LYS A 45 16.89 9.05 -4.08
C LYS A 45 17.24 9.88 -2.86
N ALA A 46 16.36 9.95 -1.87
CA ALA A 46 16.61 10.63 -0.61
C ALA A 46 17.36 9.76 0.41
N GLU A 47 17.78 8.54 0.02
CA GLU A 47 18.48 7.56 0.87
C GLU A 47 17.64 7.10 2.08
N LEU A 48 16.31 7.17 1.99
CA LEU A 48 15.39 6.70 3.01
C LEU A 48 14.84 5.29 2.71
N GLY A 49 14.99 4.79 1.48
CA GLY A 49 14.53 3.46 1.08
C GLY A 49 15.60 2.39 1.31
N GLY A 50 15.23 1.31 2.00
CA GLY A 50 16.10 0.15 2.21
C GLY A 50 16.20 -0.76 0.98
N ASN A 51 17.06 -1.77 1.05
CA ASN A 51 17.32 -2.68 -0.07
C ASN A 51 16.11 -3.54 -0.45
N ILE A 52 15.30 -3.95 0.53
CA ILE A 52 14.10 -4.76 0.29
C ILE A 52 13.03 -3.91 -0.40
N HIS A 53 12.88 -2.66 0.02
CA HIS A 53 12.00 -1.70 -0.64
C HIS A 53 12.41 -1.47 -2.10
N ALA A 54 13.69 -1.27 -2.37
CA ALA A 54 14.21 -1.09 -3.72
C ALA A 54 13.93 -2.30 -4.61
N LYS A 55 14.09 -3.52 -4.07
CA LYS A 55 13.75 -4.75 -4.80
C LYS A 55 12.27 -4.81 -5.15
N GLY A 56 11.39 -4.46 -4.21
CA GLY A 56 9.94 -4.41 -4.43
C GLY A 56 9.58 -3.45 -5.56
N MET A 57 10.20 -2.27 -5.60
CA MET A 57 10.02 -1.28 -6.67
C MET A 57 10.46 -1.82 -8.03
N MET A 58 11.58 -2.52 -8.10
CA MET A 58 12.07 -3.12 -9.33
C MET A 58 11.13 -4.20 -9.85
N ILE A 59 10.59 -5.05 -8.97
CA ILE A 59 9.63 -6.10 -9.32
C ILE A 59 8.35 -5.49 -9.87
N MET A 60 7.83 -4.46 -9.22
CA MET A 60 6.63 -3.74 -9.66
C MET A 60 6.82 -3.14 -11.05
N GLN A 61 7.96 -2.50 -11.30
CA GLN A 61 8.29 -1.93 -12.61
C GLN A 61 8.38 -3.00 -13.69
N ALA A 62 9.00 -4.15 -13.39
CA ALA A 62 9.09 -5.27 -14.33
C ALA A 62 7.71 -5.80 -14.71
N PHE A 63 6.81 -5.95 -13.75
CA PHE A 63 5.43 -6.33 -14.00
C PHE A 63 4.72 -5.31 -14.91
N LEU A 64 4.82 -4.04 -14.59
CA LEU A 64 4.17 -2.98 -15.37
C LEU A 64 4.66 -2.93 -16.82
N MET A 65 5.96 -3.04 -17.02
CA MET A 65 6.55 -3.07 -18.37
C MET A 65 6.03 -4.26 -19.17
N SER A 66 5.92 -5.43 -18.55
CA SER A 66 5.39 -6.64 -19.18
C SER A 66 3.92 -6.45 -19.56
N GLU A 67 3.09 -5.94 -18.66
CA GLU A 67 1.65 -5.72 -18.90
C GLU A 67 1.39 -4.69 -20.00
N LEU A 68 2.18 -3.62 -20.04
CA LEU A 68 2.07 -2.59 -21.08
C LEU A 68 2.74 -3.01 -22.40
N GLN A 69 3.36 -4.19 -22.45
CA GLN A 69 4.06 -4.73 -23.63
C GLN A 69 5.09 -3.73 -24.20
N LEU A 70 5.83 -3.08 -23.31
CA LEU A 70 6.84 -2.12 -23.69
C LEU A 70 8.13 -2.83 -24.08
N GLU A 71 8.58 -2.60 -25.32
CA GLU A 71 9.79 -3.27 -25.84
C GLU A 71 11.10 -2.57 -25.44
N GLN A 72 11.10 -1.25 -25.29
CA GLN A 72 12.36 -0.50 -25.09
C GLN A 72 12.27 0.61 -24.05
N GLN A 73 11.30 1.47 -24.11
CA GLN A 73 11.22 2.66 -23.29
C GLN A 73 9.83 2.85 -22.69
N ILE A 74 9.80 3.26 -21.44
CA ILE A 74 8.56 3.68 -20.78
C ILE A 74 8.18 5.05 -21.36
N PRO A 75 6.95 5.22 -21.90
CA PRO A 75 6.56 6.47 -22.57
C PRO A 75 6.16 7.59 -21.61
N PHE A 76 6.42 7.43 -20.33
CA PHE A 76 6.07 8.38 -19.27
C PHE A 76 7.15 8.39 -18.19
N SER A 77 7.19 9.44 -17.41
CA SER A 77 7.95 9.52 -16.17
C SER A 77 7.00 9.47 -14.98
N ALA A 78 7.37 8.76 -13.94
CA ALA A 78 6.58 8.63 -12.72
C ALA A 78 7.43 8.88 -11.48
N SER A 79 6.84 9.56 -10.50
CA SER A 79 7.45 9.78 -9.18
C SER A 79 6.54 9.20 -8.10
N LEU A 80 7.10 8.32 -7.27
CA LEU A 80 6.42 7.68 -6.14
C LEU A 80 7.02 8.15 -4.82
N THR A 81 6.19 8.53 -3.87
CA THR A 81 6.64 8.93 -2.54
C THR A 81 5.65 8.52 -1.45
N PHE A 82 6.20 8.23 -0.26
CA PHE A 82 5.43 8.15 0.98
C PHE A 82 5.27 9.56 1.53
N GLU A 83 4.04 10.07 1.51
CA GLU A 83 3.76 11.43 1.97
C GLU A 83 4.05 11.58 3.47
N GLN A 84 4.68 12.70 3.83
CA GLN A 84 4.97 13.08 5.22
C GLN A 84 5.80 12.06 6.00
N SER A 85 6.56 11.22 5.30
CA SER A 85 7.49 10.28 5.90
C SER A 85 8.93 10.73 5.63
N TYR A 86 9.68 10.95 6.70
CA TYR A 86 11.08 11.36 6.64
C TYR A 86 12.00 10.37 7.36
N SER A 87 11.45 9.24 7.79
CA SER A 87 12.20 8.12 8.32
C SER A 87 12.46 7.07 7.25
N GLU A 88 13.40 6.18 7.52
CA GLU A 88 13.75 5.09 6.61
C GLU A 88 12.55 4.18 6.34
N VAL A 89 12.33 3.87 5.07
CA VAL A 89 11.32 2.91 4.62
C VAL A 89 12.03 1.66 4.13
N ASP A 90 11.70 0.51 4.70
CA ASP A 90 12.21 -0.76 4.21
C ASP A 90 11.09 -1.80 4.13
N GLY A 91 11.35 -2.89 3.35
CA GLY A 91 10.36 -3.91 3.07
C GLY A 91 9.63 -3.66 1.75
N ASP A 92 8.95 -4.70 1.28
CA ASP A 92 8.21 -4.68 0.02
C ASP A 92 6.69 -4.76 0.22
N SER A 93 6.22 -4.68 1.46
CA SER A 93 4.80 -4.84 1.80
C SER A 93 3.89 -3.72 1.28
N ALA A 94 4.46 -2.62 0.80
CA ALA A 94 3.75 -1.52 0.19
C ALA A 94 3.70 -1.61 -1.35
N SER A 95 4.32 -2.61 -1.97
CA SER A 95 4.43 -2.67 -3.43
C SER A 95 3.08 -2.81 -4.13
N MET A 96 2.08 -3.48 -3.53
CA MET A 96 0.72 -3.47 -4.05
C MET A 96 0.12 -2.06 -4.05
N ALA A 97 0.27 -1.33 -2.96
CA ALA A 97 -0.22 0.04 -2.85
C ALA A 97 0.47 0.96 -3.88
N GLU A 98 1.78 0.83 -4.00
CA GLU A 98 2.57 1.61 -4.96
C GLU A 98 2.14 1.34 -6.41
N LEU A 99 1.94 0.07 -6.76
CA LEU A 99 1.44 -0.32 -8.08
C LEU A 99 0.05 0.26 -8.35
N CYS A 100 -0.86 0.19 -7.38
CA CYS A 100 -2.20 0.75 -7.52
C CYS A 100 -2.18 2.27 -7.67
N ALA A 101 -1.32 2.98 -6.93
CA ALA A 101 -1.15 4.42 -7.08
C ALA A 101 -0.64 4.78 -8.48
N LEU A 102 0.33 4.03 -8.99
CA LEU A 102 0.88 4.21 -10.33
C LEU A 102 -0.18 3.99 -11.42
N ILE A 103 -0.92 2.88 -11.33
CA ILE A 103 -1.99 2.56 -12.29
C ILE A 103 -3.08 3.63 -12.24
N SER A 104 -3.47 4.08 -11.05
CA SER A 104 -4.43 5.16 -10.87
C SER A 104 -3.99 6.43 -11.58
N ALA A 105 -2.73 6.82 -11.40
CA ALA A 105 -2.18 8.01 -12.05
C ALA A 105 -2.10 7.88 -13.58
N LEU A 106 -1.71 6.70 -14.07
CA LEU A 106 -1.60 6.43 -15.50
C LEU A 106 -2.96 6.37 -16.19
N ALA A 107 -3.94 5.73 -15.56
CA ALA A 107 -5.27 5.54 -16.11
C ALA A 107 -6.23 6.69 -15.82
N ASP A 108 -5.84 7.63 -14.99
CA ASP A 108 -6.69 8.73 -14.50
C ASP A 108 -7.96 8.21 -13.81
N VAL A 109 -7.80 7.13 -13.04
CA VAL A 109 -8.89 6.48 -12.28
C VAL A 109 -8.68 6.74 -10.79
N PRO A 110 -9.65 7.36 -10.11
CA PRO A 110 -9.49 7.70 -8.70
C PRO A 110 -9.50 6.47 -7.78
N VAL A 111 -8.78 6.56 -6.68
CA VAL A 111 -8.74 5.55 -5.61
C VAL A 111 -9.58 6.02 -4.43
N ASN A 112 -10.38 5.10 -3.90
CA ASN A 112 -11.19 5.35 -2.71
C ASN A 112 -10.30 5.51 -1.48
N GLN A 113 -10.36 6.68 -0.85
CA GLN A 113 -9.53 7.04 0.30
C GLN A 113 -10.03 6.47 1.63
N SER A 114 -11.18 5.80 1.64
CA SER A 114 -11.71 5.09 2.81
C SER A 114 -11.14 3.68 2.94
N ILE A 115 -10.35 3.23 1.98
CA ILE A 115 -9.79 1.88 1.91
C ILE A 115 -8.27 1.98 2.01
N ALA A 116 -7.67 1.10 2.82
CA ALA A 116 -6.24 0.89 2.85
C ALA A 116 -5.89 -0.46 2.21
N ILE A 117 -4.68 -0.59 1.71
CA ILE A 117 -4.20 -1.82 1.09
C ILE A 117 -2.82 -2.18 1.62
N THR A 118 -2.59 -3.45 1.84
CA THR A 118 -1.27 -3.98 2.18
C THR A 118 -1.03 -5.27 1.42
N GLY A 119 0.20 -5.51 1.07
CA GLY A 119 0.62 -6.69 0.32
C GLY A 119 1.81 -6.38 -0.56
N SER A 120 2.57 -7.40 -0.92
CA SER A 120 3.57 -7.28 -1.97
C SER A 120 3.05 -7.89 -3.26
N VAL A 121 3.64 -7.50 -4.38
CA VAL A 121 3.36 -8.08 -5.68
C VAL A 121 4.60 -8.78 -6.21
N ASP A 122 4.41 -9.91 -6.89
CA ASP A 122 5.47 -10.53 -7.66
C ASP A 122 5.54 -9.93 -9.08
N GLN A 123 6.51 -10.37 -9.87
CA GLN A 123 6.68 -9.84 -11.23
C GLN A 123 5.55 -10.21 -12.20
N PHE A 124 4.64 -11.09 -11.79
CA PHE A 124 3.44 -11.45 -12.54
C PHE A 124 2.19 -10.69 -12.06
N GLY A 125 2.34 -9.79 -11.10
CA GLY A 125 1.24 -9.01 -10.53
C GLY A 125 0.40 -9.76 -9.51
N ARG A 126 0.90 -10.86 -8.97
CA ARG A 126 0.19 -11.65 -7.97
C ARG A 126 0.45 -11.11 -6.58
N ALA A 127 -0.61 -11.02 -5.78
CA ALA A 127 -0.50 -10.61 -4.39
C ALA A 127 0.24 -11.66 -3.56
N GLN A 128 1.18 -11.20 -2.73
CA GLN A 128 1.96 -12.04 -1.85
C GLN A 128 1.73 -11.65 -0.39
N PRO A 129 1.77 -12.62 0.55
CA PRO A 129 1.52 -12.35 1.96
C PRO A 129 2.59 -11.43 2.56
N VAL A 130 2.19 -10.71 3.60
CA VAL A 130 3.04 -9.77 4.34
C VAL A 130 2.99 -10.06 5.84
N GLY A 131 3.98 -9.55 6.58
CA GLY A 131 4.01 -9.63 8.03
C GLY A 131 3.25 -8.50 8.69
N GLY A 132 2.98 -8.66 10.00
CA GLY A 132 2.37 -7.63 10.83
C GLY A 132 0.94 -7.29 10.45
N LEU A 133 0.21 -8.21 9.83
CA LEU A 133 -1.09 -7.91 9.26
C LEU A 133 -2.15 -7.58 10.30
N ASN A 134 -2.17 -8.32 11.41
CA ASN A 134 -3.15 -8.05 12.47
C ASN A 134 -2.98 -6.63 13.03
N GLU A 135 -1.77 -6.23 13.31
CA GLU A 135 -1.43 -4.88 13.80
C GLU A 135 -1.79 -3.81 12.77
N LYS A 136 -1.54 -4.07 11.49
CA LYS A 136 -1.87 -3.17 10.39
C LYS A 136 -3.37 -2.93 10.27
N ILE A 137 -4.16 -3.99 10.29
CA ILE A 137 -5.62 -3.90 10.19
C ILE A 137 -6.20 -3.21 11.42
N GLU A 138 -5.77 -3.60 12.61
CA GLU A 138 -6.27 -3.04 13.86
C GLU A 138 -5.93 -1.56 14.00
N GLY A 139 -4.73 -1.15 13.58
CA GLY A 139 -4.32 0.26 13.59
C GLY A 139 -5.17 1.12 12.67
N PHE A 140 -5.45 0.65 11.47
CA PHE A 140 -6.33 1.35 10.54
C PHE A 140 -7.78 1.39 11.04
N PHE A 141 -8.27 0.28 11.56
CA PHE A 141 -9.61 0.21 12.15
C PHE A 141 -9.78 1.21 13.31
N ALA A 142 -8.78 1.32 14.18
CA ALA A 142 -8.83 2.27 15.29
C ALA A 142 -8.98 3.73 14.80
N ILE A 143 -8.28 4.10 13.74
CA ILE A 143 -8.39 5.42 13.12
C ILE A 143 -9.77 5.61 12.50
N CYS A 144 -10.30 4.61 11.81
CA CYS A 144 -11.65 4.66 11.25
C CYS A 144 -12.71 4.82 12.34
N GLN A 145 -12.54 4.14 13.48
CA GLN A 145 -13.42 4.29 14.63
C GLN A 145 -13.42 5.73 15.18
N GLN A 146 -12.24 6.33 15.32
CA GLN A 146 -12.12 7.70 15.80
C GLN A 146 -12.82 8.72 14.88
N ARG A 147 -12.85 8.42 13.58
CA ARG A 147 -13.49 9.25 12.55
C ARG A 147 -14.93 8.87 12.28
N GLU A 148 -15.50 7.99 13.05
CA GLU A 148 -16.80 7.35 12.85
C GLU A 148 -16.83 6.39 11.66
N LEU A 149 -17.31 5.17 11.91
CA LEU A 149 -17.47 4.15 10.88
C LEU A 149 -18.66 4.49 9.97
N THR A 150 -18.41 4.57 8.67
CA THR A 150 -19.42 4.90 7.66
C THR A 150 -19.97 3.68 6.94
N GLY A 151 -19.41 2.50 7.17
CA GLY A 151 -19.71 1.28 6.41
C GLY A 151 -18.95 1.18 5.08
N LYS A 152 -18.16 2.20 4.73
CA LYS A 152 -17.37 2.25 3.48
C LYS A 152 -15.88 2.02 3.69
N GLN A 153 -15.43 2.03 4.94
CA GLN A 153 -14.03 1.81 5.27
C GLN A 153 -13.69 0.32 5.27
N GLY A 154 -12.46 0.02 4.95
CA GLY A 154 -11.96 -1.33 4.97
C GLY A 154 -10.51 -1.46 4.52
N VAL A 155 -10.06 -2.69 4.43
CA VAL A 155 -8.70 -3.03 4.01
C VAL A 155 -8.73 -4.10 2.94
N ILE A 156 -7.76 -4.01 2.03
CA ILE A 156 -7.49 -5.04 1.02
C ILE A 156 -6.20 -5.76 1.44
N ILE A 157 -6.27 -7.08 1.52
CA ILE A 157 -5.17 -7.92 1.98
C ILE A 157 -4.93 -9.09 1.01
N PRO A 158 -3.73 -9.69 1.02
CA PRO A 158 -3.49 -10.92 0.26
C PRO A 158 -4.30 -12.10 0.84
N THR A 159 -4.88 -12.90 -0.04
CA THR A 159 -5.65 -14.09 0.35
C THR A 159 -4.82 -15.05 1.21
N ALA A 160 -3.52 -15.18 0.93
CA ALA A 160 -2.63 -16.05 1.69
C ALA A 160 -2.51 -15.66 3.17
N ASN A 161 -2.85 -14.42 3.54
CA ASN A 161 -2.83 -13.97 4.93
C ASN A 161 -4.11 -14.31 5.69
N VAL A 162 -5.19 -14.67 5.03
CA VAL A 162 -6.52 -14.82 5.68
C VAL A 162 -6.49 -15.85 6.80
N ARG A 163 -5.85 -16.99 6.60
CA ARG A 163 -5.78 -18.07 7.58
C ARG A 163 -4.99 -17.72 8.86
N HIS A 164 -4.21 -16.65 8.84
CA HIS A 164 -3.41 -16.21 9.97
C HIS A 164 -4.00 -14.98 10.69
N LEU A 165 -5.22 -14.56 10.30
CA LEU A 165 -5.90 -13.46 10.95
C LEU A 165 -6.29 -13.80 12.38
N SER A 166 -5.92 -12.93 13.30
CA SER A 166 -6.31 -12.99 14.70
C SER A 166 -6.62 -11.57 15.16
N LEU A 167 -7.86 -11.16 14.95
CA LEU A 167 -8.30 -9.79 15.14
C LEU A 167 -9.08 -9.65 16.45
N HIS A 168 -9.06 -8.45 17.05
CA HIS A 168 -9.79 -8.16 18.26
C HIS A 168 -11.31 -8.31 18.03
N SER A 169 -12.04 -8.67 19.07
CA SER A 169 -13.48 -8.94 19.01
C SER A 169 -14.28 -7.74 18.51
N GLU A 170 -13.87 -6.53 18.85
CA GLU A 170 -14.53 -5.30 18.45
C GLU A 170 -14.45 -5.08 16.91
N LEU A 171 -13.30 -5.40 16.31
CA LEU A 171 -13.12 -5.34 14.86
C LEU A 171 -13.95 -6.43 14.18
N VAL A 172 -13.90 -7.66 14.69
CA VAL A 172 -14.70 -8.79 14.16
C VAL A 172 -16.19 -8.44 14.19
N LYS A 173 -16.68 -7.86 15.27
CA LYS A 173 -18.06 -7.41 15.40
C LYS A 173 -18.40 -6.35 14.35
N ALA A 174 -17.53 -5.37 14.10
CA ALA A 174 -17.75 -4.35 13.09
C ALA A 174 -17.82 -4.94 11.68
N VAL A 175 -17.00 -5.96 11.37
CA VAL A 175 -17.07 -6.68 10.10
C VAL A 175 -18.39 -7.44 9.97
N GLU A 176 -18.82 -8.14 11.00
CA GLU A 176 -20.10 -8.86 11.00
C GLU A 176 -21.30 -7.93 10.83
N GLU A 177 -21.23 -6.74 11.38
CA GLU A 177 -22.29 -5.72 11.28
C GLU A 177 -22.22 -4.89 9.97
N GLY A 178 -21.27 -5.18 9.10
CA GLY A 178 -21.11 -4.45 7.84
C GLY A 178 -20.57 -3.04 7.97
N LYS A 179 -19.95 -2.71 9.11
CA LYS A 179 -19.38 -1.37 9.36
C LYS A 179 -17.95 -1.22 8.89
N PHE A 180 -17.26 -2.32 8.64
CA PHE A 180 -15.89 -2.40 8.19
C PHE A 180 -15.73 -3.64 7.34
N THR A 181 -14.95 -3.56 6.26
CA THR A 181 -14.80 -4.68 5.33
C THR A 181 -13.34 -5.08 5.15
N ILE A 182 -13.09 -6.39 5.07
CA ILE A 182 -11.79 -6.95 4.73
C ILE A 182 -11.94 -7.68 3.41
N TRP A 183 -11.25 -7.21 2.37
CA TRP A 183 -11.23 -7.86 1.06
C TRP A 183 -9.93 -8.64 0.89
N ALA A 184 -10.05 -9.89 0.48
CA ALA A 184 -8.91 -10.75 0.18
C ALA A 184 -8.72 -10.86 -1.35
N VAL A 185 -7.49 -10.66 -1.80
CA VAL A 185 -7.13 -10.69 -3.21
C VAL A 185 -5.94 -11.61 -3.50
#